data_32f3bbe5b1d5f179d4fc51d5c543c693
#
_entry.id   32f3bbe5b1d5f179d4fc51d5c543c693
#
_cell.length_a   1.000
_cell.length_b   1.000
_cell.length_c   1.000
_cell.angle_alpha   90.00
_cell.angle_beta   90.00
_cell.angle_gamma   90.00
#
_symmetry.space_group_name_H-M   'P 1'
#
loop_
_entity.id
_entity.type
_entity.pdbx_description
1 polymer ?
#
loop_
_entity_poly.entity_id
_entity_poly.type
_entity_poly.pdbx_seq_one_letter_code
_entity_poly.pdbx_strand_id
1 'polypeptide(L)'
;MMNRDVDQPKRLCIYVTYNKEHKVNEYMGYMLKSLRKCVTSLYVVCNYPEIVDGYEYIRPYADAVFHRENNGYDAGAYKDMLCTLLGWDVVCEYDELILTNDSFFGPFWDLAGYFDMMEGEQWDFWGMTRQPAGVLWSLKYKFGPHVQSYFLVCSKRIIQSMQFRNFWEDYIPPESFEETIVKFEIALSKCLENNGFTSKTLTEIKEIAFEGGGVAFLEHPFELIKDAGFPFLKKKSLLISNKGFANALKAIEFIEKQKIYPVKWIWEQLDSQFYIEGHALEKANCLETFCNKFNKVYIYGAGVCGKNLVLYFEKQGWKQDGVLVSDKTGQDIKCTAFEEAEIDDETGIIVSVINQDVSEEIVQYIGSRCKRGQLFLLSDCVALRIPK
;
A
#
# COMPACT_ATOMS: atom_id res chain seq x y z
N MET A 1 31.41 -8.72 -26.05
CA MET A 1 31.41 -9.53 -24.82
C MET A 1 32.42 -8.88 -23.88
N MET A 2 31.97 -7.96 -23.03
CA MET A 2 32.78 -7.43 -21.93
C MET A 2 32.62 -8.39 -20.76
N ASN A 3 33.73 -8.95 -20.31
CA ASN A 3 33.80 -9.68 -19.04
C ASN A 3 33.41 -8.74 -17.91
N ARG A 4 32.22 -8.96 -17.32
CA ARG A 4 31.84 -8.38 -16.05
C ARG A 4 32.24 -9.37 -14.95
N ASP A 5 33.54 -9.44 -14.64
CA ASP A 5 34.04 -9.89 -13.34
C ASP A 5 34.21 -8.65 -12.44
N VAL A 6 33.18 -7.82 -12.32
CA VAL A 6 33.03 -6.91 -11.17
C VAL A 6 32.23 -7.71 -10.16
N ASP A 7 32.87 -8.05 -9.04
CA ASP A 7 32.16 -8.68 -7.89
C ASP A 7 30.89 -7.87 -7.59
N GLN A 8 29.73 -8.49 -7.83
CA GLN A 8 28.47 -7.83 -7.50
C GLN A 8 28.40 -7.58 -5.99
N PRO A 9 27.87 -6.42 -5.54
CA PRO A 9 27.78 -6.12 -4.12
C PRO A 9 27.06 -7.23 -3.33
N LYS A 10 27.60 -7.62 -2.19
CA LYS A 10 26.99 -8.58 -1.28
C LYS A 10 25.78 -7.93 -0.60
N ARG A 11 24.57 -8.24 -1.08
CA ARG A 11 23.32 -7.62 -0.62
C ARG A 11 22.55 -8.49 0.36
N LEU A 12 22.14 -7.91 1.48
CA LEU A 12 21.22 -8.47 2.45
C LEU A 12 19.84 -7.84 2.25
N CYS A 13 18.80 -8.64 2.08
CA CYS A 13 17.43 -8.15 2.04
C CYS A 13 16.61 -8.68 3.22
N ILE A 14 15.93 -7.79 3.93
CA ILE A 14 14.91 -8.08 4.93
C ILE A 14 13.56 -7.67 4.35
N TYR A 15 12.71 -8.64 4.04
CA TYR A 15 11.37 -8.46 3.51
C TYR A 15 10.34 -8.70 4.61
N VAL A 16 9.53 -7.70 4.94
CA VAL A 16 8.52 -7.81 5.98
C VAL A 16 7.14 -7.94 5.37
N THR A 17 6.33 -8.85 5.90
CA THR A 17 4.93 -9.04 5.49
C THR A 17 4.00 -9.10 6.69
N TYR A 18 2.78 -8.58 6.49
CA TYR A 18 1.70 -8.66 7.44
C TYR A 18 0.34 -8.75 6.74
N ASN A 19 -0.49 -9.69 7.15
CA ASN A 19 -1.92 -9.64 6.94
C ASN A 19 -2.66 -10.31 8.11
N LYS A 20 -3.92 -9.92 8.30
CA LYS A 20 -4.76 -10.40 9.41
C LYS A 20 -5.12 -11.89 9.29
N GLU A 21 -5.04 -12.45 8.08
CA GLU A 21 -5.39 -13.85 7.80
C GLU A 21 -4.20 -14.78 7.95
N HIS A 22 -3.01 -14.28 8.29
CA HIS A 22 -1.75 -15.00 8.42
C HIS A 22 -1.39 -15.82 7.16
N LYS A 23 -1.72 -15.28 5.98
CA LYS A 23 -1.48 -15.92 4.69
C LYS A 23 -0.37 -15.23 3.91
N VAL A 24 0.32 -16.04 3.13
CA VAL A 24 1.23 -15.53 2.10
C VAL A 24 0.53 -15.60 0.74
N ASN A 25 0.42 -14.47 0.07
CA ASN A 25 -0.21 -14.40 -1.25
C ASN A 25 0.82 -14.61 -2.38
N GLU A 26 0.37 -15.12 -3.51
CA GLU A 26 1.21 -15.44 -4.67
C GLU A 26 2.03 -14.25 -5.19
N TYR A 27 1.50 -13.01 -5.11
CA TYR A 27 2.23 -11.80 -5.52
C TYR A 27 3.48 -11.54 -4.65
N MET A 28 3.49 -11.96 -3.38
CA MET A 28 4.68 -11.87 -2.52
C MET A 28 5.78 -12.80 -3.04
N GLY A 29 5.43 -14.03 -3.42
CA GLY A 29 6.36 -14.96 -4.07
C GLY A 29 6.95 -14.41 -5.37
N TYR A 30 6.14 -13.71 -6.16
CA TYR A 30 6.60 -13.03 -7.38
C TYR A 30 7.65 -11.95 -7.07
N MET A 31 7.40 -11.13 -6.03
CA MET A 31 8.35 -10.12 -5.56
C MET A 31 9.65 -10.76 -5.05
N LEU A 32 9.56 -11.79 -4.20
CA LEU A 32 10.71 -12.48 -3.63
C LEU A 32 11.56 -13.18 -4.70
N LYS A 33 10.92 -13.76 -5.72
CA LYS A 33 11.60 -14.32 -6.89
C LYS A 33 12.44 -13.26 -7.64
N SER A 34 11.93 -12.05 -7.74
CA SER A 34 12.63 -10.93 -8.37
C SER A 34 13.78 -10.42 -7.50
N LEU A 35 13.53 -10.24 -6.19
CA LEU A 35 14.57 -9.86 -5.22
C LEU A 35 15.71 -10.88 -5.18
N ARG A 36 15.40 -12.18 -5.21
CA ARG A 36 16.41 -13.26 -5.14
C ARG A 36 17.48 -13.17 -6.22
N LYS A 37 17.16 -12.58 -7.36
CA LYS A 37 18.13 -12.34 -8.45
C LYS A 37 19.12 -11.22 -8.14
N CYS A 38 18.76 -10.32 -7.24
CA CYS A 38 19.52 -9.10 -6.93
C CYS A 38 20.29 -9.18 -5.61
N VAL A 39 20.03 -10.22 -4.77
CA VAL A 39 20.55 -10.26 -3.40
C VAL A 39 21.30 -11.56 -3.09
N THR A 40 22.28 -11.47 -2.19
CA THR A 40 23.03 -12.60 -1.67
C THR A 40 22.23 -13.37 -0.63
N SER A 41 21.57 -12.64 0.28
CA SER A 41 20.74 -13.23 1.32
C SER A 41 19.39 -12.53 1.38
N LEU A 42 18.32 -13.34 1.51
CA LEU A 42 16.93 -12.89 1.56
C LEU A 42 16.22 -13.51 2.77
N TYR A 43 15.91 -12.68 3.74
CA TYR A 43 15.18 -13.07 4.93
C TYR A 43 13.75 -12.51 4.89
N VAL A 44 12.77 -13.35 5.21
CA VAL A 44 11.37 -12.94 5.29
C VAL A 44 10.95 -12.89 6.75
N VAL A 45 10.32 -11.80 7.15
CA VAL A 45 9.74 -11.63 8.48
C VAL A 45 8.24 -11.54 8.36
N CYS A 46 7.55 -12.50 8.93
CA CYS A 46 6.10 -12.51 9.03
C CYS A 46 5.69 -11.88 10.37
N ASN A 47 5.03 -10.73 10.32
CA ASN A 47 4.50 -10.05 11.51
C ASN A 47 3.20 -10.74 12.01
N TYR A 48 3.22 -12.05 12.09
CA TYR A 48 2.19 -12.93 12.65
C TYR A 48 2.82 -14.27 13.11
N PRO A 49 2.23 -14.96 14.11
CA PRO A 49 2.89 -16.07 14.80
C PRO A 49 3.13 -17.29 13.92
N GLU A 50 2.29 -17.50 12.90
CA GLU A 50 2.40 -18.65 11.98
C GLU A 50 1.82 -18.32 10.61
N ILE A 51 2.28 -19.02 9.57
CA ILE A 51 1.66 -18.99 8.24
C ILE A 51 0.63 -20.14 8.19
N VAL A 52 -0.64 -19.77 7.98
CA VAL A 52 -1.73 -20.75 7.85
C VAL A 52 -1.91 -21.24 6.41
N ASP A 53 -1.45 -20.46 5.41
CA ASP A 53 -1.58 -20.78 3.99
C ASP A 53 -0.54 -20.03 3.15
N GLY A 54 -0.08 -20.61 2.03
CA GLY A 54 0.79 -19.95 1.03
C GLY A 54 2.29 -19.99 1.34
N TYR A 55 2.76 -20.81 2.30
CA TYR A 55 4.20 -20.92 2.61
C TYR A 55 5.04 -21.33 1.38
N GLU A 56 4.46 -22.09 0.46
CA GLU A 56 5.09 -22.51 -0.78
C GLU A 56 5.49 -21.34 -1.69
N TYR A 57 4.87 -20.17 -1.57
CA TYR A 57 5.22 -19.00 -2.35
C TYR A 57 6.50 -18.30 -1.89
N ILE A 58 6.87 -18.42 -0.62
CA ILE A 58 8.07 -17.76 -0.08
C ILE A 58 9.26 -18.70 0.11
N ARG A 59 8.99 -19.95 0.50
CA ARG A 59 10.01 -20.96 0.81
C ARG A 59 11.10 -21.11 -0.28
N PRO A 60 10.79 -21.11 -1.59
CA PRO A 60 11.81 -21.30 -2.62
C PRO A 60 12.82 -20.17 -2.74
N TYR A 61 12.52 -19.00 -2.19
CA TYR A 61 13.30 -17.79 -2.39
C TYR A 61 13.97 -17.27 -1.11
N ALA A 62 13.40 -17.54 0.05
CA ALA A 62 13.91 -17.10 1.34
C ALA A 62 15.00 -18.04 1.89
N ASP A 63 16.09 -17.48 2.39
CA ASP A 63 17.12 -18.24 3.13
C ASP A 63 16.61 -18.66 4.51
N ALA A 64 15.78 -17.79 5.15
CA ALA A 64 15.02 -18.11 6.34
C ALA A 64 13.73 -17.29 6.44
N VAL A 65 12.75 -17.82 7.17
CA VAL A 65 11.48 -17.16 7.49
C VAL A 65 11.36 -17.05 9.00
N PHE A 66 11.12 -15.84 9.49
CA PHE A 66 10.95 -15.54 10.90
C PHE A 66 9.51 -15.15 11.19
N HIS A 67 9.02 -15.52 12.36
CA HIS A 67 7.69 -15.18 12.84
C HIS A 67 7.77 -14.33 14.08
N ARG A 68 6.91 -13.32 14.19
CA ARG A 68 6.80 -12.47 15.36
C ARG A 68 5.41 -11.83 15.48
N GLU A 69 5.07 -11.38 16.68
CA GLU A 69 3.90 -10.53 16.88
C GLU A 69 4.11 -9.18 16.16
N ASN A 70 3.02 -8.60 15.63
CA ASN A 70 3.08 -7.30 14.92
C ASN A 70 3.25 -6.11 15.87
N ASN A 71 4.33 -6.10 16.63
CA ASN A 71 4.69 -5.00 17.53
C ASN A 71 5.62 -4.02 16.81
N GLY A 72 5.16 -2.77 16.63
CA GLY A 72 5.92 -1.71 15.96
C GLY A 72 6.01 -1.86 14.44
N TYR A 73 5.10 -2.64 13.82
CA TYR A 73 4.97 -2.78 12.38
C TYR A 73 6.27 -3.25 11.69
N ASP A 74 6.54 -2.77 10.48
CA ASP A 74 7.76 -3.11 9.70
C ASP A 74 9.03 -2.69 10.46
N ALA A 75 9.02 -1.52 11.07
CA ALA A 75 10.19 -0.99 11.80
C ALA A 75 10.54 -1.86 13.02
N GLY A 76 9.53 -2.40 13.73
CA GLY A 76 9.76 -3.38 14.78
C GLY A 76 10.42 -4.65 14.26
N ALA A 77 9.98 -5.12 13.09
CA ALA A 77 10.57 -6.29 12.44
C ALA A 77 12.02 -6.04 12.01
N TYR A 78 12.31 -4.87 11.43
CA TYR A 78 13.68 -4.51 11.06
C TYR A 78 14.58 -4.42 12.30
N LYS A 79 14.10 -3.80 13.40
CA LYS A 79 14.85 -3.76 14.67
C LYS A 79 15.19 -5.16 15.16
N ASP A 80 14.19 -6.05 15.23
CA ASP A 80 14.41 -7.41 15.73
C ASP A 80 15.42 -8.18 14.86
N MET A 81 15.34 -8.02 13.54
CA MET A 81 16.31 -8.64 12.62
C MET A 81 17.72 -8.10 12.81
N LEU A 82 17.87 -6.76 12.84
CA LEU A 82 19.19 -6.12 12.89
C LEU A 82 19.87 -6.25 14.24
N CYS A 83 19.11 -6.09 15.33
CA CYS A 83 19.67 -6.03 16.67
C CYS A 83 19.73 -7.39 17.38
N THR A 84 18.86 -8.35 17.01
CA THR A 84 18.70 -9.58 17.79
C THR A 84 18.86 -10.84 16.96
N LEU A 85 18.14 -10.98 15.84
CA LEU A 85 18.05 -12.25 15.11
C LEU A 85 19.27 -12.52 14.23
N LEU A 86 19.75 -11.51 13.50
CA LEU A 86 21.00 -11.58 12.74
C LEU A 86 22.18 -11.02 13.58
N GLY A 87 21.98 -9.87 14.19
CA GLY A 87 23.01 -9.12 14.91
C GLY A 87 23.93 -8.35 13.97
N TRP A 88 24.58 -7.33 14.52
CA TRP A 88 25.42 -6.40 13.76
C TRP A 88 26.64 -7.06 13.12
N ASP A 89 27.19 -8.09 13.74
CA ASP A 89 28.37 -8.78 13.19
C ASP A 89 28.05 -9.42 11.82
N VAL A 90 26.86 -10.02 11.68
CA VAL A 90 26.41 -10.59 10.42
C VAL A 90 26.01 -9.49 9.42
N VAL A 91 25.26 -8.48 9.88
CA VAL A 91 24.77 -7.40 9.00
C VAL A 91 25.93 -6.62 8.40
N CYS A 92 26.99 -6.34 9.17
CA CYS A 92 28.16 -5.60 8.73
C CYS A 92 29.05 -6.33 7.70
N GLU A 93 28.81 -7.62 7.44
CA GLU A 93 29.50 -8.35 6.37
C GLU A 93 29.01 -8.00 4.97
N TYR A 94 27.83 -7.37 4.84
CA TYR A 94 27.23 -7.02 3.56
C TYR A 94 27.65 -5.62 3.09
N ASP A 95 27.62 -5.44 1.77
CA ASP A 95 27.90 -4.15 1.14
C ASP A 95 26.67 -3.27 1.06
N GLU A 96 25.48 -3.89 0.97
CA GLU A 96 24.19 -3.20 0.95
C GLU A 96 23.14 -3.96 1.77
N LEU A 97 22.30 -3.19 2.47
CA LEU A 97 21.12 -3.66 3.21
C LEU A 97 19.86 -3.13 2.56
N ILE A 98 18.95 -4.03 2.21
CA ILE A 98 17.64 -3.70 1.65
C ILE A 98 16.58 -3.95 2.72
N LEU A 99 15.83 -2.90 3.06
CA LEU A 99 14.65 -2.96 3.93
C LEU A 99 13.42 -2.73 3.05
N THR A 100 12.53 -3.71 2.97
CA THR A 100 11.32 -3.60 2.14
C THR A 100 10.16 -4.42 2.71
N ASN A 101 8.96 -4.14 2.23
CA ASN A 101 7.74 -4.76 2.73
C ASN A 101 6.76 -5.11 1.60
N ASP A 102 5.61 -5.67 1.95
CA ASP A 102 4.57 -6.13 1.03
C ASP A 102 3.50 -5.08 0.71
N SER A 103 3.74 -3.79 0.97
CA SER A 103 2.72 -2.73 0.81
C SER A 103 2.46 -2.27 -0.63
N PHE A 104 3.00 -2.98 -1.62
CA PHE A 104 2.87 -2.68 -3.05
C PHE A 104 2.82 -3.95 -3.91
N PHE A 105 2.33 -3.81 -5.16
CA PHE A 105 2.41 -4.81 -6.21
C PHE A 105 3.57 -4.53 -7.14
N GLY A 106 4.11 -5.58 -7.76
CA GLY A 106 5.25 -5.54 -8.66
C GLY A 106 6.31 -6.59 -8.29
N PRO A 107 7.53 -6.45 -8.82
CA PRO A 107 7.94 -5.43 -9.78
C PRO A 107 7.35 -5.68 -11.17
N PHE A 108 7.03 -4.61 -11.89
CA PHE A 108 6.50 -4.71 -13.26
C PHE A 108 7.61 -4.92 -14.29
N TRP A 109 8.83 -4.61 -13.94
CA TRP A 109 10.05 -4.83 -14.75
C TRP A 109 11.15 -5.47 -13.91
N ASP A 110 12.23 -5.91 -14.53
CA ASP A 110 13.33 -6.55 -13.83
C ASP A 110 14.01 -5.58 -12.84
N LEU A 111 14.06 -5.99 -11.56
CA LEU A 111 14.67 -5.18 -10.50
C LEU A 111 16.18 -4.94 -10.71
N ALA A 112 16.89 -5.86 -11.35
CA ALA A 112 18.33 -5.72 -11.59
C ALA A 112 18.66 -4.42 -12.32
N GLY A 113 17.84 -4.02 -13.30
CA GLY A 113 18.05 -2.76 -14.03
C GLY A 113 17.96 -1.52 -13.17
N TYR A 114 17.18 -1.55 -12.06
CA TYR A 114 17.13 -0.42 -11.13
C TYR A 114 18.34 -0.38 -10.20
N PHE A 115 18.85 -1.52 -9.77
CA PHE A 115 20.12 -1.59 -9.05
C PHE A 115 21.28 -1.11 -9.91
N ASP A 116 21.37 -1.57 -11.16
CA ASP A 116 22.41 -1.12 -12.12
C ASP A 116 22.35 0.42 -12.33
N MET A 117 21.15 0.98 -12.41
CA MET A 117 20.96 2.43 -12.54
C MET A 117 21.46 3.18 -11.31
N MET A 118 21.19 2.65 -10.12
CA MET A 118 21.62 3.27 -8.86
C MET A 118 23.12 3.13 -8.63
N GLU A 119 23.78 2.07 -9.10
CA GLU A 119 25.24 1.89 -9.00
C GLU A 119 26.03 3.00 -9.72
N GLY A 120 25.43 3.64 -10.74
CA GLY A 120 26.02 4.80 -11.44
C GLY A 120 25.96 6.11 -10.68
N GLU A 121 25.27 6.16 -9.56
CA GLU A 121 24.98 7.37 -8.78
C GLU A 121 25.78 7.40 -7.48
N GLN A 122 25.97 8.61 -6.91
CA GLN A 122 26.60 8.77 -5.61
C GLN A 122 25.51 8.88 -4.54
N TRP A 123 25.46 7.92 -3.62
CA TRP A 123 24.53 7.87 -2.50
C TRP A 123 25.10 7.01 -1.36
N ASP A 124 24.61 7.28 -0.17
CA ASP A 124 24.79 6.41 1.00
C ASP A 124 23.55 5.57 1.27
N PHE A 125 22.36 6.11 0.95
CA PHE A 125 21.11 5.34 0.90
C PHE A 125 20.21 5.83 -0.21
N TRP A 126 19.37 4.93 -0.69
CA TRP A 126 18.37 5.28 -1.70
C TRP A 126 17.05 4.57 -1.51
N GLY A 127 16.00 5.13 -2.07
CA GLY A 127 14.67 4.55 -2.10
C GLY A 127 13.96 4.81 -3.42
N MET A 128 12.72 4.37 -3.52
CA MET A 128 11.94 4.52 -4.75
C MET A 128 11.45 5.96 -4.93
N THR A 129 10.95 6.57 -3.87
CA THR A 129 10.30 7.89 -3.89
C THR A 129 10.71 8.73 -2.70
N ARG A 130 10.70 10.06 -2.90
CA ARG A 130 10.84 11.06 -1.83
C ARG A 130 9.49 11.68 -1.51
N GLN A 131 9.11 11.67 -0.25
CA GLN A 131 7.97 12.41 0.24
C GLN A 131 8.38 13.90 0.37
N PRO A 132 7.66 14.85 -0.24
CA PRO A 132 7.90 16.28 0.00
C PRO A 132 7.53 16.68 1.44
N ALA A 133 8.01 17.86 1.87
CA ALA A 133 7.63 18.41 3.17
C ALA A 133 6.11 18.53 3.32
N GLY A 134 5.60 18.27 4.50
CA GLY A 134 4.17 18.26 4.74
C GLY A 134 3.77 18.27 6.22
N VAL A 135 2.50 17.96 6.45
CA VAL A 135 1.92 17.84 7.79
C VAL A 135 1.17 16.51 7.90
N LEU A 136 1.52 15.72 8.90
CA LEU A 136 0.73 14.57 9.30
C LEU A 136 -0.38 15.07 10.25
N TRP A 137 -1.56 15.29 9.70
CA TRP A 137 -2.65 15.99 10.38
C TRP A 137 -3.18 15.25 11.62
N SER A 138 -3.18 13.91 11.60
CA SER A 138 -3.61 13.09 12.74
C SER A 138 -2.81 13.37 14.01
N LEU A 139 -1.50 13.63 13.86
CA LEU A 139 -0.58 13.94 14.96
C LEU A 139 -0.20 15.43 15.02
N LYS A 140 -0.72 16.27 14.12
CA LYS A 140 -0.32 17.69 13.96
C LYS A 140 1.21 17.86 13.83
N TYR A 141 1.89 16.86 13.22
CA TYR A 141 3.33 16.80 13.09
C TYR A 141 3.77 17.35 11.74
N LYS A 142 4.66 18.37 11.75
CA LYS A 142 5.28 18.92 10.54
C LYS A 142 6.58 18.18 10.26
N PHE A 143 6.80 17.81 9.01
CA PHE A 143 8.00 17.10 8.58
C PHE A 143 8.62 17.73 7.33
N GLY A 144 9.93 17.57 7.19
CA GLY A 144 10.69 17.91 5.98
C GLY A 144 10.61 16.80 4.93
N PRO A 145 11.19 17.03 3.72
CA PRO A 145 11.30 15.98 2.73
C PRO A 145 12.11 14.80 3.26
N HIS A 146 11.76 13.57 2.88
CA HIS A 146 12.42 12.35 3.32
C HIS A 146 12.23 11.22 2.31
N VAL A 147 13.16 10.26 2.30
CA VAL A 147 13.06 9.04 1.50
C VAL A 147 12.00 8.13 2.14
N GLN A 148 11.08 7.61 1.33
CA GLN A 148 10.04 6.72 1.83
C GLN A 148 10.57 5.32 2.09
N SER A 149 10.16 4.73 3.22
CA SER A 149 10.78 3.54 3.81
C SER A 149 10.32 2.19 3.22
N TYR A 150 9.31 2.16 2.34
CA TYR A 150 8.76 0.90 1.83
C TYR A 150 9.74 0.10 0.94
N PHE A 151 10.76 0.75 0.40
CA PHE A 151 11.89 0.13 -0.27
C PHE A 151 13.12 1.03 -0.05
N LEU A 152 13.99 0.63 0.84
CA LEU A 152 15.15 1.39 1.26
C LEU A 152 16.41 0.54 1.12
N VAL A 153 17.44 1.09 0.48
CA VAL A 153 18.74 0.44 0.33
C VAL A 153 19.78 1.30 1.03
N CYS A 154 20.51 0.72 1.97
CA CYS A 154 21.57 1.36 2.73
C CYS A 154 22.93 0.78 2.32
N SER A 155 23.92 1.66 2.05
CA SER A 155 25.29 1.26 1.72
C SER A 155 26.05 0.72 2.94
N LYS A 156 27.17 0.07 2.69
CA LYS A 156 28.11 -0.40 3.74
C LYS A 156 28.50 0.70 4.70
N ARG A 157 28.70 1.92 4.19
CA ARG A 157 29.05 3.10 5.03
C ARG A 157 28.01 3.36 6.10
N ILE A 158 26.71 3.25 5.77
CA ILE A 158 25.61 3.37 6.73
C ILE A 158 25.57 2.15 7.66
N ILE A 159 25.60 0.94 7.11
CA ILE A 159 25.49 -0.31 7.89
C ILE A 159 26.55 -0.35 9.01
N GLN A 160 27.74 0.12 8.73
CA GLN A 160 28.87 0.13 9.68
C GLN A 160 28.92 1.37 10.57
N SER A 161 27.99 2.32 10.40
CA SER A 161 27.99 3.55 11.18
C SER A 161 27.36 3.37 12.56
N MET A 162 27.94 4.04 13.56
CA MET A 162 27.37 4.09 14.91
C MET A 162 25.99 4.79 14.92
N GLN A 163 25.76 5.75 14.03
CA GLN A 163 24.50 6.49 13.92
C GLN A 163 23.35 5.57 13.54
N PHE A 164 23.56 4.68 12.56
CA PHE A 164 22.57 3.72 12.13
C PHE A 164 22.34 2.65 13.18
N ARG A 165 23.41 2.15 13.80
CA ARG A 165 23.33 1.19 14.89
C ARG A 165 22.56 1.74 16.08
N ASN A 166 22.94 2.91 16.58
CA ASN A 166 22.27 3.55 17.72
C ASN A 166 20.79 3.84 17.40
N PHE A 167 20.47 4.29 16.17
CA PHE A 167 19.08 4.51 15.77
C PHE A 167 18.23 3.26 16.02
N TRP A 168 18.70 2.08 15.60
CA TRP A 168 17.95 0.85 15.77
C TRP A 168 17.99 0.32 17.21
N GLU A 169 19.10 0.40 17.89
CA GLU A 169 19.19 -0.03 19.29
C GLU A 169 18.28 0.80 20.21
N ASP A 170 18.21 2.11 19.99
CA ASP A 170 17.38 3.04 20.77
C ASP A 170 15.92 3.10 20.27
N TYR A 171 15.60 2.46 19.14
CA TYR A 171 14.26 2.51 18.57
C TYR A 171 13.22 1.86 19.49
N ILE A 172 12.22 2.64 19.91
CA ILE A 172 11.08 2.15 20.70
C ILE A 172 9.90 1.94 19.76
N PRO A 173 9.42 0.69 19.60
CA PRO A 173 8.27 0.40 18.77
C PRO A 173 7.07 1.27 19.13
N PRO A 174 6.44 1.94 18.16
CA PRO A 174 5.26 2.77 18.38
C PRO A 174 3.99 1.91 18.56
N GLU A 175 2.97 2.51 19.19
CA GLU A 175 1.68 1.87 19.39
C GLU A 175 0.73 2.09 18.20
N SER A 176 0.97 3.14 17.37
CA SER A 176 0.14 3.47 16.21
C SER A 176 0.93 3.49 14.90
N PHE A 177 0.21 3.27 13.79
CA PHE A 177 0.79 3.35 12.45
C PHE A 177 1.33 4.76 12.13
N GLU A 178 0.63 5.81 12.55
CA GLU A 178 1.03 7.19 12.34
C GLU A 178 2.33 7.52 13.07
N GLU A 179 2.49 7.00 14.29
CA GLU A 179 3.75 7.13 15.01
C GLU A 179 4.90 6.39 14.34
N THR A 180 4.63 5.27 13.66
CA THR A 180 5.66 4.56 12.88
C THR A 180 6.20 5.45 11.76
N ILE A 181 5.35 6.20 11.06
CA ILE A 181 5.79 7.16 10.04
C ILE A 181 6.76 8.18 10.66
N VAL A 182 6.41 8.73 11.82
CA VAL A 182 7.23 9.75 12.49
C VAL A 182 8.53 9.16 13.07
N LYS A 183 8.43 8.07 13.82
CA LYS A 183 9.54 7.48 14.57
C LYS A 183 10.49 6.65 13.69
N PHE A 184 10.03 6.16 12.56
CA PHE A 184 10.85 5.37 11.64
C PHE A 184 11.11 6.11 10.34
N GLU A 185 10.13 6.25 9.44
CA GLU A 185 10.36 6.73 8.07
C GLU A 185 11.00 8.13 8.05
N ILE A 186 10.38 9.07 8.76
CA ILE A 186 10.89 10.44 8.85
C ILE A 186 12.16 10.51 9.70
N ALA A 187 12.16 9.86 10.86
CA ALA A 187 13.27 9.95 11.81
C ALA A 187 14.55 9.31 11.29
N LEU A 188 14.48 8.16 10.60
CA LEU A 188 15.64 7.50 10.00
C LEU A 188 16.27 8.35 8.92
N SER A 189 15.48 8.81 7.94
CA SER A 189 15.96 9.70 6.87
C SER A 189 16.68 10.92 7.47
N LYS A 190 16.02 11.60 8.42
CA LYS A 190 16.56 12.78 9.09
C LYS A 190 17.83 12.46 9.92
N CYS A 191 17.87 11.34 10.61
CA CYS A 191 19.04 10.89 11.36
C CYS A 191 20.25 10.73 10.43
N LEU A 192 20.05 10.04 9.31
CA LEU A 192 21.12 9.79 8.34
C LEU A 192 21.58 11.09 7.67
N GLU A 193 20.68 11.90 7.14
CA GLU A 193 21.01 13.15 6.44
C GLU A 193 21.69 14.17 7.38
N ASN A 194 21.24 14.30 8.63
CA ASN A 194 21.87 15.17 9.63
C ASN A 194 23.29 14.73 10.02
N ASN A 195 23.62 13.46 9.82
CA ASN A 195 24.96 12.91 10.05
C ASN A 195 25.83 12.86 8.77
N GLY A 196 25.40 13.57 7.71
CA GLY A 196 26.18 13.75 6.48
C GLY A 196 26.15 12.55 5.54
N PHE A 197 25.13 11.70 5.64
CA PHE A 197 24.86 10.67 4.65
C PHE A 197 23.98 11.25 3.53
N THR A 198 24.34 10.93 2.28
CA THR A 198 23.64 11.40 1.09
C THR A 198 22.55 10.44 0.67
N SER A 199 21.42 10.97 0.22
CA SER A 199 20.29 10.17 -0.25
C SER A 199 19.93 10.47 -1.70
N LYS A 200 19.38 9.46 -2.39
CA LYS A 200 18.81 9.55 -3.73
C LYS A 200 17.49 8.78 -3.80
N THR A 201 16.68 9.09 -4.79
CA THR A 201 15.51 8.26 -5.10
C THR A 201 15.43 7.97 -6.60
N LEU A 202 14.76 6.87 -6.95
CA LEU A 202 14.54 6.51 -8.33
C LEU A 202 13.79 7.62 -9.09
N THR A 203 12.82 8.26 -8.45
CA THR A 203 12.05 9.35 -9.07
C THR A 203 12.88 10.58 -9.34
N GLU A 204 13.87 10.90 -8.48
CA GLU A 204 14.82 12.01 -8.71
C GLU A 204 15.75 11.72 -9.89
N ILE A 205 16.30 10.50 -9.98
CA ILE A 205 17.19 10.12 -11.10
C ILE A 205 16.45 10.14 -12.44
N LYS A 206 15.18 9.75 -12.43
CA LYS A 206 14.33 9.78 -13.64
C LYS A 206 13.73 11.16 -13.92
N GLU A 207 14.08 12.18 -13.14
CA GLU A 207 13.58 13.57 -13.28
C GLU A 207 12.06 13.68 -13.32
N ILE A 208 11.38 12.82 -12.52
CA ILE A 208 9.91 12.80 -12.47
C ILE A 208 9.44 13.93 -11.56
N ALA A 209 8.86 14.96 -12.14
CA ALA A 209 8.20 16.05 -11.43
C ALA A 209 6.68 15.88 -11.52
N PHE A 210 6.00 16.03 -10.39
CA PHE A 210 4.54 16.12 -10.33
C PHE A 210 4.14 17.51 -9.86
N GLU A 211 3.24 18.15 -10.61
CA GLU A 211 2.61 19.39 -10.17
C GLU A 211 1.59 19.08 -9.05
N GLY A 212 1.72 19.78 -7.92
CA GLY A 212 0.84 19.63 -6.78
C GLY A 212 1.50 18.95 -5.58
N GLY A 213 1.12 19.34 -4.37
CA GLY A 213 1.72 18.90 -3.11
C GLY A 213 1.28 17.51 -2.61
N GLY A 214 0.78 16.66 -3.50
CA GLY A 214 0.31 15.32 -3.18
C GLY A 214 1.41 14.26 -3.08
N VAL A 215 1.04 13.06 -2.65
CA VAL A 215 1.93 11.91 -2.62
C VAL A 215 1.91 11.25 -4.00
N ALA A 216 2.87 11.63 -4.86
CA ALA A 216 2.89 11.26 -6.27
C ALA A 216 2.57 9.77 -6.55
N PHE A 217 3.18 8.84 -5.80
CA PHE A 217 2.97 7.41 -6.04
C PHE A 217 1.61 6.89 -5.53
N LEU A 218 0.85 7.67 -4.76
CA LEU A 218 -0.52 7.36 -4.38
C LEU A 218 -1.55 7.99 -5.31
N GLU A 219 -1.26 9.19 -5.82
CA GLU A 219 -2.21 9.99 -6.60
C GLU A 219 -2.00 9.85 -8.12
N HIS A 220 -0.75 9.56 -8.56
CA HIS A 220 -0.35 9.47 -9.96
C HIS A 220 0.37 8.17 -10.34
N PRO A 221 -0.10 6.99 -9.88
CA PRO A 221 0.59 5.72 -10.18
C PRO A 221 0.62 5.39 -11.67
N PHE A 222 -0.35 5.83 -12.48
CA PHE A 222 -0.40 5.56 -13.91
C PHE A 222 0.76 6.23 -14.65
N GLU A 223 0.96 7.53 -14.44
CA GLU A 223 2.03 8.30 -15.05
C GLU A 223 3.40 7.77 -14.59
N LEU A 224 3.55 7.47 -13.30
CA LEU A 224 4.76 6.85 -12.78
C LEU A 224 5.10 5.52 -13.47
N ILE A 225 4.12 4.63 -13.58
CA ILE A 225 4.33 3.31 -14.17
C ILE A 225 4.55 3.41 -15.67
N LYS A 226 3.67 4.13 -16.38
CA LYS A 226 3.68 4.20 -17.84
C LYS A 226 4.86 5.02 -18.39
N ASP A 227 5.05 6.24 -17.87
CA ASP A 227 5.95 7.21 -18.48
C ASP A 227 7.34 7.13 -17.88
N ALA A 228 7.44 6.83 -16.57
CA ALA A 228 8.71 6.72 -15.87
C ALA A 228 9.21 5.28 -15.68
N GLY A 229 8.43 4.27 -16.05
CA GLY A 229 8.80 2.88 -15.84
C GLY A 229 9.00 2.58 -14.34
N PHE A 230 8.14 3.13 -13.47
CA PHE A 230 8.20 2.89 -12.04
C PHE A 230 7.77 1.45 -11.72
N PRO A 231 8.52 0.69 -10.90
CA PRO A 231 8.31 -0.76 -10.81
C PRO A 231 7.13 -1.21 -9.96
N PHE A 232 6.49 -0.30 -9.21
CA PHE A 232 5.53 -0.67 -8.18
C PHE A 232 4.21 0.08 -8.23
N LEU A 233 3.13 -0.59 -7.83
CA LEU A 233 1.82 0.00 -7.56
C LEU A 233 1.50 -0.12 -6.06
N LYS A 234 1.36 0.99 -5.37
CA LYS A 234 1.08 1.00 -3.92
C LYS A 234 -0.33 0.52 -3.63
N LYS A 235 -0.49 -0.43 -2.70
CA LYS A 235 -1.82 -0.95 -2.31
C LYS A 235 -2.77 0.14 -1.82
N LYS A 236 -2.27 1.16 -1.12
CA LYS A 236 -3.07 2.30 -0.66
C LYS A 236 -3.69 3.12 -1.79
N SER A 237 -3.10 3.14 -3.00
CA SER A 237 -3.71 3.84 -4.15
C SER A 237 -5.00 3.17 -4.64
N LEU A 238 -5.19 1.88 -4.30
CA LEU A 238 -6.37 1.08 -4.64
C LEU A 238 -7.51 1.21 -3.63
N LEU A 239 -7.34 1.93 -2.53
CA LEU A 239 -8.43 2.15 -1.58
C LEU A 239 -9.49 3.04 -2.21
N ILE A 240 -10.74 2.64 -2.10
CA ILE A 240 -11.90 3.40 -2.63
C ILE A 240 -11.97 4.84 -2.07
N SER A 241 -11.37 5.06 -0.91
CA SER A 241 -11.26 6.39 -0.27
C SER A 241 -10.08 7.23 -0.79
N ASN A 242 -9.20 6.69 -1.65
CA ASN A 242 -8.03 7.40 -2.15
C ASN A 242 -8.41 8.27 -3.35
N LYS A 243 -7.92 9.53 -3.38
CA LYS A 243 -8.12 10.44 -4.52
C LYS A 243 -7.48 9.92 -5.81
N GLY A 244 -6.38 9.17 -5.70
CA GLY A 244 -5.68 8.55 -6.83
C GLY A 244 -6.31 7.27 -7.35
N PHE A 245 -7.45 6.81 -6.82
CA PHE A 245 -8.08 5.55 -7.20
C PHE A 245 -8.34 5.43 -8.71
N ALA A 246 -8.91 6.48 -9.32
CA ALA A 246 -9.15 6.52 -10.76
C ALA A 246 -7.85 6.38 -11.58
N ASN A 247 -6.77 6.98 -11.10
CA ASN A 247 -5.45 6.90 -11.73
C ASN A 247 -4.84 5.50 -11.54
N ALA A 248 -5.06 4.87 -10.38
CA ALA A 248 -4.65 3.49 -10.13
C ALA A 248 -5.39 2.49 -11.05
N LEU A 249 -6.68 2.68 -11.32
CA LEU A 249 -7.41 1.85 -12.30
C LEU A 249 -6.80 1.95 -13.71
N LYS A 250 -6.42 3.16 -14.16
CA LYS A 250 -5.70 3.33 -15.43
C LYS A 250 -4.34 2.61 -15.44
N ALA A 251 -3.63 2.61 -14.30
CA ALA A 251 -2.39 1.86 -14.16
C ALA A 251 -2.63 0.34 -14.33
N ILE A 252 -3.67 -0.21 -13.70
CA ILE A 252 -4.02 -1.63 -13.85
C ILE A 252 -4.31 -1.98 -15.31
N GLU A 253 -5.12 -1.18 -16.01
CA GLU A 253 -5.42 -1.38 -17.43
C GLU A 253 -4.17 -1.37 -18.30
N PHE A 254 -3.25 -0.45 -18.02
CA PHE A 254 -1.97 -0.39 -18.72
C PHE A 254 -1.13 -1.66 -18.48
N ILE A 255 -0.99 -2.07 -17.22
CA ILE A 255 -0.24 -3.27 -16.82
C ILE A 255 -0.82 -4.52 -17.51
N GLU A 256 -2.14 -4.65 -17.53
CA GLU A 256 -2.87 -5.74 -18.16
C GLU A 256 -2.66 -5.75 -19.68
N LYS A 257 -2.84 -4.61 -20.33
CA LYS A 257 -2.65 -4.45 -21.77
C LYS A 257 -1.22 -4.79 -22.21
N GLN A 258 -0.24 -4.41 -21.41
CA GLN A 258 1.18 -4.72 -21.66
C GLN A 258 1.56 -6.15 -21.27
N LYS A 259 0.71 -6.88 -20.54
CA LYS A 259 0.95 -8.24 -20.05
C LYS A 259 2.25 -8.38 -19.22
N ILE A 260 2.61 -7.33 -18.48
CA ILE A 260 3.85 -7.27 -17.71
C ILE A 260 3.74 -7.84 -16.30
N TYR A 261 2.49 -8.04 -15.81
CA TYR A 261 2.23 -8.53 -14.46
C TYR A 261 0.84 -9.19 -14.36
N PRO A 262 0.64 -10.23 -13.53
CA PRO A 262 -0.67 -10.85 -13.32
C PRO A 262 -1.63 -9.94 -12.54
N VAL A 263 -2.47 -9.17 -13.23
CA VAL A 263 -3.38 -8.19 -12.60
C VAL A 263 -4.45 -8.84 -11.73
N LYS A 264 -4.69 -10.16 -11.82
CA LYS A 264 -5.63 -10.88 -10.94
C LYS A 264 -5.37 -10.61 -9.47
N TRP A 265 -4.10 -10.56 -9.04
CA TRP A 265 -3.72 -10.29 -7.65
C TRP A 265 -4.07 -8.87 -7.19
N ILE A 266 -4.03 -7.91 -8.13
CA ILE A 266 -4.42 -6.53 -7.87
C ILE A 266 -5.94 -6.43 -7.71
N TRP A 267 -6.70 -7.11 -8.58
CA TRP A 267 -8.15 -7.17 -8.49
C TRP A 267 -8.63 -7.87 -7.23
N GLU A 268 -8.04 -9.01 -6.84
CA GLU A 268 -8.34 -9.72 -5.60
C GLU A 268 -8.15 -8.82 -4.37
N GLN A 269 -7.07 -8.02 -4.33
CA GLN A 269 -6.84 -7.06 -3.26
C GLN A 269 -7.86 -5.91 -3.28
N LEU A 270 -8.25 -5.46 -4.46
CA LEU A 270 -9.22 -4.39 -4.61
C LEU A 270 -10.61 -4.86 -4.17
N ASP A 271 -11.01 -6.07 -4.56
CA ASP A 271 -12.30 -6.66 -4.19
C ASP A 271 -12.38 -6.95 -2.68
N SER A 272 -11.26 -7.35 -2.07
CA SER A 272 -11.22 -7.68 -0.64
C SER A 272 -11.59 -6.53 0.28
N GLN A 273 -11.47 -5.27 -0.17
CA GLN A 273 -11.86 -4.12 0.64
C GLN A 273 -13.38 -4.03 0.91
N PHE A 274 -14.21 -4.74 0.14
CA PHE A 274 -15.67 -4.71 0.24
C PHE A 274 -16.27 -5.87 1.04
N TYR A 275 -15.46 -6.56 1.87
CA TYR A 275 -15.96 -7.59 2.77
C TYR A 275 -16.34 -7.02 4.14
N ILE A 276 -17.50 -7.44 4.65
CA ILE A 276 -18.01 -7.06 5.99
C ILE A 276 -17.39 -7.98 7.05
N GLU A 277 -17.10 -7.44 8.24
CA GLU A 277 -16.49 -8.16 9.37
C GLU A 277 -17.36 -9.35 9.85
N GLY A 278 -16.68 -10.44 10.23
CA GLY A 278 -17.33 -11.66 10.70
C GLY A 278 -17.70 -12.66 9.60
N HIS A 279 -17.54 -12.27 8.32
CA HIS A 279 -17.88 -13.11 7.17
C HIS A 279 -16.76 -13.12 6.11
N ALA A 280 -15.53 -12.86 6.51
CA ALA A 280 -14.36 -12.67 5.64
C ALA A 280 -14.04 -13.83 4.68
N LEU A 281 -14.69 -14.99 4.84
CA LEU A 281 -14.54 -16.16 3.97
C LEU A 281 -15.85 -16.55 3.25
N GLU A 282 -16.98 -15.97 3.62
CA GLU A 282 -18.25 -16.21 2.91
C GLU A 282 -18.48 -15.09 1.91
N LYS A 283 -18.38 -15.41 0.61
CA LYS A 283 -18.80 -14.53 -0.51
C LYS A 283 -20.22 -13.96 -0.33
N ALA A 284 -20.98 -14.46 0.64
CA ALA A 284 -22.35 -14.08 0.93
C ALA A 284 -22.53 -12.62 1.40
N ASN A 285 -21.50 -11.96 1.90
CA ASN A 285 -21.58 -10.59 2.47
C ASN A 285 -20.58 -9.61 1.85
N CYS A 286 -20.31 -9.74 0.55
CA CYS A 286 -19.55 -8.76 -0.21
C CYS A 286 -20.48 -7.85 -1.03
N LEU A 287 -19.91 -6.78 -1.56
CA LEU A 287 -20.61 -5.79 -2.37
C LEU A 287 -21.27 -6.43 -3.61
N GLU A 288 -20.61 -7.37 -4.29
CA GLU A 288 -21.15 -8.09 -5.45
C GLU A 288 -22.43 -8.85 -5.10
N THR A 289 -22.39 -9.62 -4.00
CA THR A 289 -23.56 -10.39 -3.55
C THR A 289 -24.71 -9.48 -3.15
N PHE A 290 -24.41 -8.33 -2.55
CA PHE A 290 -25.43 -7.33 -2.23
C PHE A 290 -26.08 -6.79 -3.52
N CYS A 291 -25.29 -6.37 -4.50
CA CYS A 291 -25.80 -5.82 -5.76
C CYS A 291 -26.68 -6.83 -6.51
N ASN A 292 -26.34 -8.11 -6.49
CA ASN A 292 -27.08 -9.16 -7.16
C ASN A 292 -28.45 -9.50 -6.51
N LYS A 293 -28.75 -8.96 -5.32
CA LYS A 293 -30.05 -9.16 -4.64
C LYS A 293 -31.12 -8.18 -5.12
N PHE A 294 -30.76 -7.10 -5.78
CA PHE A 294 -31.68 -6.00 -6.08
C PHE A 294 -31.76 -5.73 -7.58
N ASN A 295 -32.96 -5.35 -8.03
CA ASN A 295 -33.20 -4.94 -9.41
C ASN A 295 -32.69 -3.53 -9.70
N LYS A 296 -32.69 -2.66 -8.67
CA LYS A 296 -32.15 -1.30 -8.73
C LYS A 296 -31.08 -1.14 -7.65
N VAL A 297 -29.93 -0.55 -8.00
CA VAL A 297 -28.85 -0.27 -7.05
C VAL A 297 -28.42 1.18 -7.17
N TYR A 298 -28.53 1.91 -6.08
CA TYR A 298 -28.06 3.29 -5.99
C TYR A 298 -26.81 3.41 -5.10
N ILE A 299 -25.97 4.38 -5.41
CA ILE A 299 -24.85 4.79 -4.58
C ILE A 299 -25.26 6.08 -3.84
N TYR A 300 -25.31 6.05 -2.50
CA TYR A 300 -25.62 7.23 -1.70
C TYR A 300 -24.34 7.94 -1.28
N GLY A 301 -24.17 9.18 -1.75
CA GLY A 301 -23.02 10.04 -1.53
C GLY A 301 -22.22 10.32 -2.80
N ALA A 302 -21.95 11.60 -3.09
CA ALA A 302 -21.20 12.09 -4.26
C ALA A 302 -19.76 12.50 -3.93
N GLY A 303 -19.26 12.13 -2.76
CA GLY A 303 -17.86 12.35 -2.33
C GLY A 303 -16.86 11.41 -3.05
N VAL A 304 -15.62 11.43 -2.57
CA VAL A 304 -14.52 10.62 -3.17
C VAL A 304 -14.91 9.14 -3.28
N CYS A 305 -15.40 8.54 -2.21
CA CYS A 305 -15.80 7.11 -2.23
C CYS A 305 -16.93 6.84 -3.23
N GLY A 306 -17.96 7.70 -3.28
CA GLY A 306 -19.07 7.52 -4.22
C GLY A 306 -18.65 7.60 -5.67
N LYS A 307 -17.83 8.59 -6.03
CA LYS A 307 -17.24 8.74 -7.37
C LYS A 307 -16.38 7.54 -7.76
N ASN A 308 -15.55 7.08 -6.84
CA ASN A 308 -14.69 5.93 -7.05
C ASN A 308 -15.50 4.62 -7.17
N LEU A 309 -16.61 4.49 -6.43
CA LEU A 309 -17.54 3.36 -6.60
C LEU A 309 -18.19 3.34 -7.99
N VAL A 310 -18.61 4.49 -8.50
CA VAL A 310 -19.14 4.59 -9.89
C VAL A 310 -18.12 4.03 -10.87
N LEU A 311 -16.86 4.49 -10.79
CA LEU A 311 -15.77 4.00 -11.64
C LEU A 311 -15.51 2.50 -11.45
N TYR A 312 -15.54 2.02 -10.21
CA TYR A 312 -15.37 0.59 -9.91
C TYR A 312 -16.49 -0.24 -10.54
N PHE A 313 -17.76 0.19 -10.43
CA PHE A 313 -18.90 -0.48 -11.06
C PHE A 313 -18.76 -0.53 -12.58
N GLU A 314 -18.34 0.57 -13.21
CA GLU A 314 -18.08 0.62 -14.65
C GLU A 314 -17.02 -0.42 -15.05
N LYS A 315 -15.96 -0.56 -14.27
CA LYS A 315 -14.88 -1.53 -14.54
C LYS A 315 -15.31 -2.98 -14.35
N GLN A 316 -16.15 -3.26 -13.36
CA GLN A 316 -16.70 -4.60 -13.12
C GLN A 316 -17.83 -4.94 -14.10
N GLY A 317 -18.31 -3.98 -14.89
CA GLY A 317 -19.50 -4.16 -15.74
C GLY A 317 -20.79 -4.28 -14.91
N TRP A 318 -20.79 -3.79 -13.66
CA TRP A 318 -21.95 -3.84 -12.79
C TRP A 318 -22.88 -2.65 -13.07
N LYS A 319 -24.18 -2.92 -13.02
CA LYS A 319 -25.20 -1.88 -13.19
C LYS A 319 -25.34 -1.08 -11.89
N GLN A 320 -25.44 0.23 -12.02
CA GLN A 320 -25.91 1.14 -10.97
C GLN A 320 -26.93 2.10 -11.60
N ASP A 321 -27.98 2.44 -10.85
CA ASP A 321 -29.13 3.21 -11.36
C ASP A 321 -29.00 4.71 -11.06
N GLY A 322 -27.95 5.12 -10.36
CA GLY A 322 -27.61 6.52 -10.14
C GLY A 322 -26.94 6.79 -8.78
N VAL A 323 -26.56 8.04 -8.59
CA VAL A 323 -26.00 8.54 -7.32
C VAL A 323 -27.06 9.37 -6.61
N LEU A 324 -27.32 9.02 -5.35
CA LEU A 324 -28.25 9.74 -4.47
C LEU A 324 -27.50 10.64 -3.50
N VAL A 325 -28.09 11.78 -3.17
CA VAL A 325 -27.56 12.75 -2.22
C VAL A 325 -28.69 13.37 -1.39
N SER A 326 -28.37 13.90 -0.22
CA SER A 326 -29.32 14.70 0.56
C SER A 326 -29.58 16.06 -0.09
N ASP A 327 -28.53 16.68 -0.64
CA ASP A 327 -28.56 17.98 -1.33
C ASP A 327 -27.75 17.91 -2.63
N LYS A 328 -28.34 18.37 -3.73
CA LYS A 328 -27.72 18.43 -5.07
C LYS A 328 -26.78 19.63 -5.23
N THR A 329 -26.81 20.60 -4.32
CA THR A 329 -26.04 21.84 -4.43
C THR A 329 -24.55 21.56 -4.39
N GLY A 330 -23.81 22.09 -5.36
CA GLY A 330 -22.35 22.00 -5.42
C GLY A 330 -21.79 20.63 -5.80
N GLN A 331 -22.62 19.68 -6.27
CA GLN A 331 -22.15 18.37 -6.74
C GLN A 331 -21.56 18.51 -8.17
N ASP A 332 -20.42 17.88 -8.38
CA ASP A 332 -19.70 17.87 -9.68
C ASP A 332 -19.99 16.62 -10.52
N ILE A 333 -20.86 15.71 -10.04
CA ILE A 333 -21.37 14.55 -10.78
C ILE A 333 -22.90 14.58 -10.84
N LYS A 334 -23.46 13.92 -11.85
CA LYS A 334 -24.92 13.77 -11.98
C LYS A 334 -25.46 12.98 -10.80
N CYS A 335 -26.32 13.60 -10.01
CA CYS A 335 -26.96 12.97 -8.86
C CYS A 335 -28.44 13.33 -8.75
N THR A 336 -29.18 12.55 -7.98
CA THR A 336 -30.59 12.73 -7.68
C THR A 336 -30.78 12.96 -6.19
N ALA A 337 -31.63 13.90 -5.77
CA ALA A 337 -31.97 14.02 -4.35
C ALA A 337 -32.69 12.75 -3.89
N PHE A 338 -32.36 12.25 -2.70
CA PHE A 338 -32.94 11.03 -2.16
C PHE A 338 -34.48 11.10 -2.10
N GLU A 339 -35.02 12.27 -1.78
CA GLU A 339 -36.47 12.49 -1.71
C GLU A 339 -37.17 12.35 -3.09
N GLU A 340 -36.45 12.56 -4.18
CA GLU A 340 -36.97 12.46 -5.54
C GLU A 340 -36.84 11.04 -6.13
N ALA A 341 -36.05 10.18 -5.49
CA ALA A 341 -35.81 8.82 -5.99
C ALA A 341 -37.01 7.89 -5.69
N GLU A 342 -37.31 7.02 -6.64
CA GLU A 342 -38.28 5.92 -6.42
C GLU A 342 -37.56 4.76 -5.74
N ILE A 343 -37.91 4.53 -4.46
CA ILE A 343 -37.36 3.47 -3.63
C ILE A 343 -38.49 2.47 -3.32
N ASP A 344 -38.26 1.22 -3.68
CA ASP A 344 -39.16 0.09 -3.45
C ASP A 344 -38.42 -1.07 -2.73
N ASP A 345 -39.09 -2.19 -2.50
CA ASP A 345 -38.49 -3.35 -1.81
C ASP A 345 -37.38 -4.05 -2.64
N GLU A 346 -37.28 -3.77 -3.94
CA GLU A 346 -36.28 -4.31 -4.86
C GLU A 346 -35.11 -3.35 -5.11
N THR A 347 -35.03 -2.28 -4.31
CA THR A 347 -33.98 -1.26 -4.40
C THR A 347 -32.94 -1.45 -3.31
N GLY A 348 -31.66 -1.60 -3.71
CA GLY A 348 -30.51 -1.61 -2.84
C GLY A 348 -29.81 -0.25 -2.83
N ILE A 349 -29.28 0.19 -1.69
CA ILE A 349 -28.55 1.44 -1.54
C ILE A 349 -27.19 1.17 -0.90
N ILE A 350 -26.11 1.61 -1.54
CA ILE A 350 -24.76 1.56 -1.03
C ILE A 350 -24.42 2.92 -0.43
N VAL A 351 -24.27 2.98 0.89
CA VAL A 351 -23.85 4.21 1.61
C VAL A 351 -22.34 4.34 1.48
N SER A 352 -21.89 5.26 0.62
CA SER A 352 -20.49 5.42 0.21
C SER A 352 -19.66 6.29 1.17
N VAL A 353 -19.87 6.10 2.48
CA VAL A 353 -19.18 6.82 3.55
C VAL A 353 -18.50 5.81 4.48
N ILE A 354 -17.20 6.03 4.76
CA ILE A 354 -16.40 5.15 5.62
C ILE A 354 -16.38 5.61 7.09
N ASN A 355 -16.68 6.89 7.37
CA ASN A 355 -16.84 7.37 8.74
C ASN A 355 -18.14 6.82 9.34
N GLN A 356 -18.04 6.14 10.47
CA GLN A 356 -19.15 5.43 11.08
C GLN A 356 -20.26 6.37 11.57
N ASP A 357 -19.89 7.46 12.25
CA ASP A 357 -20.87 8.40 12.80
C ASP A 357 -21.70 9.05 11.67
N VAL A 358 -21.01 9.48 10.58
CA VAL A 358 -21.69 10.05 9.41
C VAL A 358 -22.53 8.99 8.67
N SER A 359 -22.06 7.75 8.62
CA SER A 359 -22.82 6.64 8.03
C SER A 359 -24.11 6.38 8.81
N GLU A 360 -24.05 6.40 10.13
CA GLU A 360 -25.23 6.25 11.01
C GLU A 360 -26.24 7.40 10.85
N GLU A 361 -25.76 8.65 10.75
CA GLU A 361 -26.63 9.80 10.46
C GLU A 361 -27.35 9.63 9.11
N ILE A 362 -26.65 9.17 8.07
CA ILE A 362 -27.26 8.88 6.77
C ILE A 362 -28.29 7.76 6.89
N VAL A 363 -27.99 6.67 7.60
CA VAL A 363 -28.91 5.54 7.80
C VAL A 363 -30.18 6.01 8.51
N GLN A 364 -30.08 6.89 9.51
CA GLN A 364 -31.25 7.48 10.18
C GLN A 364 -32.09 8.32 9.21
N TYR A 365 -31.44 9.15 8.37
CA TYR A 365 -32.11 9.99 7.38
C TYR A 365 -32.88 9.15 6.33
N ILE A 366 -32.22 8.14 5.74
CA ILE A 366 -32.84 7.32 4.67
C ILE A 366 -33.73 6.20 5.22
N GLY A 367 -33.63 5.88 6.50
CA GLY A 367 -34.34 4.75 7.15
C GLY A 367 -35.86 4.89 7.19
N SER A 368 -36.41 6.10 6.96
CA SER A 368 -37.85 6.31 6.79
C SER A 368 -38.43 5.69 5.52
N ARG A 369 -37.58 5.42 4.51
CA ARG A 369 -37.98 4.89 3.18
C ARG A 369 -37.27 3.57 2.80
N CYS A 370 -36.28 3.12 3.59
CA CYS A 370 -35.48 1.93 3.30
C CYS A 370 -35.38 1.02 4.51
N LYS A 371 -35.50 -0.29 4.32
CA LYS A 371 -35.25 -1.30 5.36
C LYS A 371 -33.72 -1.51 5.50
N ARG A 372 -33.24 -1.89 6.70
CA ARG A 372 -31.80 -2.17 6.92
C ARG A 372 -31.23 -3.20 5.91
N GLY A 373 -32.01 -4.20 5.51
CA GLY A 373 -31.59 -5.22 4.53
C GLY A 373 -31.38 -4.70 3.11
N GLN A 374 -31.83 -3.49 2.81
CA GLN A 374 -31.62 -2.79 1.54
C GLN A 374 -30.35 -1.91 1.54
N LEU A 375 -29.60 -1.89 2.64
CA LEU A 375 -28.44 -1.02 2.80
C LEU A 375 -27.15 -1.83 2.87
N PHE A 376 -26.15 -1.41 2.09
CA PHE A 376 -24.75 -1.82 2.20
C PHE A 376 -23.92 -0.62 2.66
N LEU A 377 -23.22 -0.74 3.79
CA LEU A 377 -22.47 0.37 4.35
C LEU A 377 -20.97 0.15 4.14
N LEU A 378 -20.28 1.08 3.48
CA LEU A 378 -18.82 1.03 3.39
C LEU A 378 -18.15 1.14 4.77
N SER A 379 -18.79 1.78 5.73
CA SER A 379 -18.32 1.85 7.12
C SER A 379 -18.28 0.49 7.83
N ASP A 380 -19.02 -0.52 7.35
CA ASP A 380 -19.00 -1.88 7.87
C ASP A 380 -17.86 -2.72 7.26
N CYS A 381 -17.22 -2.25 6.18
CA CYS A 381 -16.13 -2.97 5.53
C CYS A 381 -14.83 -2.84 6.32
N VAL A 382 -14.26 -3.97 6.74
CA VAL A 382 -13.09 -4.03 7.65
C VAL A 382 -11.86 -3.33 7.09
N ALA A 383 -11.59 -3.55 5.79
CA ALA A 383 -10.40 -3.02 5.14
C ALA A 383 -10.45 -1.49 4.93
N LEU A 384 -11.64 -0.88 5.04
CA LEU A 384 -11.83 0.56 4.88
C LEU A 384 -11.86 1.30 6.22
N ARG A 385 -11.95 0.60 7.34
CA ARG A 385 -11.87 1.22 8.66
C ARG A 385 -10.46 1.74 8.90
N ILE A 386 -10.34 3.01 9.15
CA ILE A 386 -9.08 3.59 9.66
C ILE A 386 -8.90 3.01 11.07
N PRO A 387 -7.77 2.34 11.38
CA PRO A 387 -7.50 1.94 12.76
C PRO A 387 -7.60 3.16 13.67
N LYS A 388 -8.47 3.07 14.68
CA LYS A 388 -8.56 4.11 15.72
C LYS A 388 -7.30 4.14 16.54
#